data_65f41f44054993520f4e58b81d4cbe04
#
_entry.id   65f41f44054993520f4e58b81d4cbe04
#
_cell.length_a   1.000
_cell.length_b   1.000
_cell.length_c   1.000
_cell.angle_alpha   90.00
_cell.angle_beta   90.00
_cell.angle_gamma   90.00
#
_symmetry.space_group_name_H-M   'P 1'
#
loop_
_entity.id
_entity.type
_entity.pdbx_description
1 polymer ?
#
loop_
_entity_poly.entity_id
_entity_poly.type
_entity_poly.pdbx_seq_one_letter_code
_entity_poly.pdbx_strand_id
1 'polypeptide(L)'
;MPSNPLDYINNHRRRLAERAYRMRRIRIAAIGAVICLVAQLAIVYGLPIERRKPEKGEDESLVTVSHPPSPSIATSILPRDRADAPDKVNEEFDGKPVKVLGGGAKIVAKDEGSGEEVELMPTGTSGVPHFPKTIFVPSPDGQKEEYQLLGLGIRTVSFLNIQVYVVGLYVQKDSLAALQADLVKHVNPLASALIPGEKESLRAGLLDAEKSYEIWDTMLKKKGGELKTVWRIVPVRNTDFQHLRDGWVRGITAKTQAASLRQKKEFDDESFALAMREFKALFGGKGRAPKGSVVLLKRDGDGKLNVLFQEKDGQREVIDFGVIGDERIARLIWLGYLAGKNVSSEGARKGIVDGIMELVERPIGSIETKVS
;
A
#
# COMPACT_ATOMS: atom_id res chain seq x y z
N MET A 1 -13.67 -56.70 -11.75
CA MET A 1 -13.82 -57.12 -10.34
C MET A 1 -14.52 -55.97 -9.60
N PRO A 2 -15.59 -56.22 -8.83
CA PRO A 2 -16.36 -55.14 -8.21
C PRO A 2 -15.55 -54.54 -7.06
N SER A 3 -15.51 -53.19 -7.05
CA SER A 3 -14.91 -52.34 -6.02
C SER A 3 -15.53 -52.64 -4.64
N ASN A 4 -14.65 -52.68 -3.62
CA ASN A 4 -14.97 -52.96 -2.23
C ASN A 4 -16.16 -52.12 -1.73
N PRO A 5 -17.19 -52.70 -1.08
CA PRO A 5 -18.35 -52.00 -0.56
C PRO A 5 -18.00 -50.82 0.38
N LEU A 6 -16.86 -50.89 1.07
CA LEU A 6 -16.35 -49.83 1.95
C LEU A 6 -15.94 -48.58 1.19
N ASP A 7 -15.45 -48.68 -0.04
CA ASP A 7 -15.08 -47.54 -0.87
C ASP A 7 -16.32 -46.75 -1.35
N TYR A 8 -17.40 -47.46 -1.61
CA TYR A 8 -18.69 -46.83 -1.95
C TYR A 8 -19.24 -45.99 -0.78
N ILE A 9 -19.22 -46.56 0.42
CA ILE A 9 -19.70 -45.88 1.65
C ILE A 9 -18.85 -44.65 1.95
N ASN A 10 -17.53 -44.77 1.84
CA ASN A 10 -16.60 -43.66 2.08
C ASN A 10 -16.77 -42.51 1.04
N ASN A 11 -16.93 -42.86 -0.22
CA ASN A 11 -17.20 -41.89 -1.29
C ASN A 11 -18.55 -41.21 -1.11
N HIS A 12 -19.59 -41.97 -0.65
CA HIS A 12 -20.90 -41.37 -0.36
C HIS A 12 -20.84 -40.38 0.81
N ARG A 13 -20.16 -40.76 1.91
CA ARG A 13 -19.93 -39.85 3.06
C ARG A 13 -19.14 -38.57 2.66
N ARG A 14 -18.10 -38.70 1.83
CA ARG A 14 -17.37 -37.57 1.29
C ARG A 14 -18.28 -36.61 0.49
N ARG A 15 -19.09 -37.13 -0.40
CA ARG A 15 -20.07 -36.35 -1.20
C ARG A 15 -21.10 -35.63 -0.33
N LEU A 16 -21.57 -36.27 0.74
CA LEU A 16 -22.50 -35.65 1.70
C LEU A 16 -21.80 -34.53 2.50
N ALA A 17 -20.57 -34.73 2.95
CA ALA A 17 -19.78 -33.70 3.65
C ALA A 17 -19.47 -32.49 2.76
N GLU A 18 -19.14 -32.74 1.49
CA GLU A 18 -18.90 -31.65 0.51
C GLU A 18 -20.17 -30.87 0.20
N ARG A 19 -21.35 -31.57 0.11
CA ARG A 19 -22.65 -30.89 -0.05
C ARG A 19 -23.00 -30.06 1.17
N ALA A 20 -22.79 -30.56 2.40
CA ALA A 20 -23.05 -29.84 3.62
C ALA A 20 -22.13 -28.59 3.75
N TYR A 21 -20.86 -28.73 3.40
CA TYR A 21 -19.92 -27.62 3.38
C TYR A 21 -20.32 -26.55 2.34
N ARG A 22 -20.70 -26.95 1.14
CA ARG A 22 -21.15 -26.05 0.07
C ARG A 22 -22.42 -25.30 0.47
N MET A 23 -23.40 -26.00 1.10
CA MET A 23 -24.62 -25.38 1.60
C MET A 23 -24.38 -24.41 2.76
N ARG A 24 -23.43 -24.69 3.67
CA ARG A 24 -23.01 -23.73 4.70
C ARG A 24 -22.43 -22.45 4.09
N ARG A 25 -21.55 -22.57 3.09
CA ARG A 25 -20.99 -21.39 2.40
C ARG A 25 -22.06 -20.55 1.71
N ILE A 26 -23.04 -21.19 1.04
CA ILE A 26 -24.15 -20.50 0.39
C ILE A 26 -25.00 -19.76 1.43
N ARG A 27 -25.30 -20.39 2.57
CA ARG A 27 -26.06 -19.72 3.67
C ARG A 27 -25.33 -18.52 4.24
N ILE A 28 -24.04 -18.63 4.50
CA ILE A 28 -23.22 -17.51 5.00
C ILE A 28 -23.18 -16.38 3.96
N ALA A 29 -23.00 -16.70 2.68
CA ALA A 29 -23.01 -15.69 1.62
C ALA A 29 -24.38 -15.01 1.47
N ALA A 30 -25.49 -15.77 1.59
CA ALA A 30 -26.84 -15.22 1.55
C ALA A 30 -27.12 -14.28 2.73
N ILE A 31 -26.71 -14.65 3.94
CA ILE A 31 -26.84 -13.79 5.13
C ILE A 31 -26.02 -12.50 4.95
N GLY A 32 -24.79 -12.60 4.45
CA GLY A 32 -23.96 -11.43 4.14
C GLY A 32 -24.61 -10.50 3.12
N ALA A 33 -25.21 -11.07 2.05
CA ALA A 33 -25.91 -10.29 1.03
C ALA A 33 -27.13 -9.55 1.59
N VAL A 34 -27.91 -10.20 2.46
CA VAL A 34 -29.08 -9.58 3.11
C VAL A 34 -28.65 -8.44 4.03
N ILE A 35 -27.60 -8.63 4.84
CA ILE A 35 -27.06 -7.56 5.70
C ILE A 35 -26.58 -6.37 4.88
N CYS A 36 -25.88 -6.61 3.76
CA CYS A 36 -25.45 -5.53 2.86
C CYS A 36 -26.65 -4.79 2.24
N LEU A 37 -27.70 -5.50 1.87
CA LEU A 37 -28.88 -4.91 1.27
C LEU A 37 -29.68 -4.07 2.26
N VAL A 38 -29.81 -4.55 3.51
CA VAL A 38 -30.43 -3.79 4.61
C VAL A 38 -29.60 -2.54 4.95
N ALA A 39 -28.27 -2.63 4.99
CA ALA A 39 -27.42 -1.49 5.22
C ALA A 39 -27.51 -0.43 4.10
N GLN A 40 -27.60 -0.87 2.84
CA GLN A 40 -27.80 0.02 1.69
C GLN A 40 -29.17 0.71 1.75
N LEU A 41 -30.24 -0.02 2.09
CA LEU A 41 -31.58 0.55 2.26
C LEU A 41 -31.62 1.56 3.41
N ALA A 42 -30.97 1.28 4.54
CA ALA A 42 -30.88 2.20 5.67
C ALA A 42 -30.19 3.52 5.29
N ILE A 43 -29.15 3.47 4.44
CA ILE A 43 -28.44 4.65 3.93
C ILE A 43 -29.33 5.44 2.96
N VAL A 44 -30.06 4.77 2.07
CA VAL A 44 -30.93 5.41 1.05
C VAL A 44 -32.14 6.07 1.69
N TYR A 45 -32.73 5.45 2.70
CA TYR A 45 -33.92 5.94 3.37
C TYR A 45 -33.67 6.75 4.64
N GLY A 46 -32.38 7.03 4.98
CA GLY A 46 -32.03 7.89 6.11
C GLY A 46 -32.47 7.35 7.47
N LEU A 47 -32.59 6.04 7.64
CA LEU A 47 -32.99 5.43 8.90
C LEU A 47 -31.87 5.56 9.92
N PRO A 48 -32.11 6.03 11.17
CA PRO A 48 -31.11 6.15 12.19
C PRO A 48 -30.61 4.77 12.63
N ILE A 49 -29.34 4.47 12.40
CA ILE A 49 -28.70 3.27 12.92
C ILE A 49 -28.29 3.58 14.35
N GLU A 50 -29.11 3.22 15.34
CA GLU A 50 -28.74 3.27 16.75
C GLU A 50 -27.58 2.32 17.03
N ARG A 51 -26.43 2.87 17.38
CA ARG A 51 -25.31 2.09 17.93
C ARG A 51 -25.67 1.68 19.37
N ARG A 52 -26.06 0.44 19.56
CA ARG A 52 -26.10 -0.15 20.92
C ARG A 52 -24.70 -0.07 21.52
N LYS A 53 -24.55 0.75 22.56
CA LYS A 53 -23.39 0.69 23.46
C LYS A 53 -23.42 -0.66 24.17
N PRO A 54 -22.26 -1.32 24.40
CA PRO A 54 -22.24 -2.50 25.24
C PRO A 54 -22.63 -2.07 26.69
N GLU A 55 -23.68 -2.66 27.21
CA GLU A 55 -24.08 -2.56 28.63
C GLU A 55 -22.96 -3.16 29.47
N LYS A 56 -22.48 -2.36 30.46
CA LYS A 56 -21.70 -2.84 31.56
C LYS A 56 -22.66 -3.63 32.47
N GLY A 57 -22.51 -4.92 32.50
CA GLY A 57 -23.12 -5.76 33.52
C GLY A 57 -22.41 -5.53 34.85
N GLU A 58 -23.09 -4.88 35.76
CA GLU A 58 -22.83 -4.97 37.21
C GLU A 58 -23.42 -6.29 37.68
N ASP A 59 -22.60 -7.15 38.24
CA ASP A 59 -23.04 -8.18 39.13
C ASP A 59 -22.08 -8.25 40.32
N GLU A 60 -22.54 -7.67 41.44
CA GLU A 60 -22.05 -7.90 42.78
C GLU A 60 -22.41 -9.32 43.23
N SER A 61 -21.44 -10.07 43.71
CA SER A 61 -21.67 -10.93 44.89
C SER A 61 -20.37 -11.21 45.60
N LEU A 62 -20.32 -10.73 46.79
CA LEU A 62 -19.37 -10.97 47.87
C LEU A 62 -19.12 -12.48 48.10
N VAL A 63 -17.84 -12.87 48.17
CA VAL A 63 -17.41 -13.89 49.15
C VAL A 63 -16.06 -13.46 49.72
N THR A 64 -16.13 -13.07 50.98
CA THR A 64 -15.04 -12.83 51.92
C THR A 64 -14.34 -14.13 52.25
N VAL A 65 -13.03 -14.25 52.00
CA VAL A 65 -12.17 -15.17 52.76
C VAL A 65 -10.90 -14.44 53.17
N SER A 66 -10.84 -14.25 54.47
CA SER A 66 -9.73 -13.69 55.24
C SER A 66 -8.56 -14.67 55.32
N HIS A 67 -7.32 -14.19 55.07
CA HIS A 67 -6.10 -14.85 55.55
C HIS A 67 -5.02 -13.81 55.92
N PRO A 68 -4.16 -14.12 56.88
CA PRO A 68 -3.48 -13.15 57.74
C PRO A 68 -2.13 -12.66 57.21
N PRO A 69 -1.53 -11.63 57.84
CA PRO A 69 -0.30 -11.00 57.35
C PRO A 69 0.96 -11.67 57.92
N SER A 70 2.04 -11.67 57.13
CA SER A 70 3.40 -11.97 57.63
C SER A 70 4.48 -11.32 56.74
N PRO A 71 5.71 -11.20 57.21
CA PRO A 71 6.23 -9.94 57.71
C PRO A 71 7.24 -9.29 56.77
N SER A 72 7.41 -7.99 56.98
CA SER A 72 8.42 -7.11 56.39
C SER A 72 9.85 -7.59 56.66
N ILE A 73 10.66 -7.67 55.59
CA ILE A 73 12.12 -7.56 55.70
C ILE A 73 12.57 -6.46 54.73
N ALA A 74 13.00 -5.37 55.33
CA ALA A 74 13.72 -4.32 54.63
C ALA A 74 15.12 -4.79 54.33
N THR A 75 15.57 -4.69 53.04
CA THR A 75 16.99 -4.69 52.76
C THR A 75 17.29 -3.90 51.47
N SER A 76 18.01 -2.82 51.70
CA SER A 76 19.01 -2.14 50.86
C SER A 76 18.73 -1.87 49.39
N ILE A 77 18.59 -0.58 49.16
CA ILE A 77 18.72 0.14 47.88
C ILE A 77 20.14 -0.03 47.31
N LEU A 78 20.28 -0.69 46.20
CA LEU A 78 21.40 -0.54 45.25
C LEU A 78 20.83 -0.27 43.88
N PRO A 79 21.32 0.73 43.14
CA PRO A 79 20.86 0.97 41.78
C PRO A 79 21.35 -0.19 40.88
N ARG A 80 20.44 -1.01 40.38
CA ARG A 80 20.72 -1.90 39.30
C ARG A 80 20.52 -1.14 38.00
N ASP A 81 21.62 -0.87 37.34
CA ASP A 81 21.66 -0.66 35.92
C ASP A 81 21.01 -1.87 35.24
N ARG A 82 19.76 -1.71 34.86
CA ARG A 82 19.08 -2.58 33.91
C ARG A 82 19.01 -1.83 32.59
N ALA A 83 20.01 -2.06 31.78
CA ALA A 83 19.85 -2.05 30.36
C ALA A 83 18.97 -3.25 30.00
N ASP A 84 17.65 -3.13 30.15
CA ASP A 84 16.71 -4.01 29.50
C ASP A 84 16.72 -3.59 28.01
N ALA A 85 17.63 -4.22 27.27
CA ALA A 85 17.51 -4.24 25.82
C ALA A 85 16.17 -4.91 25.51
N PRO A 86 15.27 -4.28 24.73
CA PRO A 86 14.08 -4.94 24.26
C PRO A 86 14.51 -6.21 23.54
N ASP A 87 13.80 -7.29 23.82
CA ASP A 87 13.99 -8.57 23.15
C ASP A 87 14.18 -8.31 21.65
N LYS A 88 15.34 -8.76 21.15
CA LYS A 88 15.65 -8.74 19.73
C LYS A 88 14.65 -9.69 19.08
N VAL A 89 13.53 -9.15 18.65
CA VAL A 89 12.71 -9.81 17.64
C VAL A 89 13.67 -9.99 16.46
N ASN A 90 13.97 -11.23 16.09
CA ASN A 90 14.71 -11.53 14.86
C ASN A 90 13.82 -11.17 13.69
N GLU A 91 13.68 -9.87 13.42
CA GLU A 91 13.02 -9.39 12.24
C GLU A 91 13.96 -9.59 11.06
N GLU A 92 13.45 -10.27 10.05
CA GLU A 92 14.16 -10.48 8.80
C GLU A 92 13.55 -9.63 7.71
N PHE A 93 14.39 -9.01 6.92
CA PHE A 93 14.03 -8.39 5.66
C PHE A 93 14.74 -9.14 4.55
N ASP A 94 14.00 -9.74 3.64
CA ASP A 94 14.52 -10.50 2.52
C ASP A 94 15.41 -11.70 2.94
N GLY A 95 15.01 -12.36 4.05
CA GLY A 95 15.81 -13.45 4.66
C GLY A 95 17.07 -12.98 5.39
N LYS A 96 17.24 -11.69 5.61
CA LYS A 96 18.42 -11.07 6.23
C LYS A 96 18.06 -10.47 7.58
N PRO A 97 18.93 -10.60 8.58
CA PRO A 97 18.67 -10.01 9.89
C PRO A 97 18.66 -8.47 9.81
N VAL A 98 17.64 -7.89 10.38
CA VAL A 98 17.46 -6.44 10.50
C VAL A 98 18.21 -5.93 11.73
N LYS A 99 18.97 -4.84 11.57
CA LYS A 99 19.68 -4.16 12.64
C LYS A 99 19.12 -2.76 12.87
N VAL A 100 18.95 -2.39 14.14
CA VAL A 100 18.56 -1.06 14.54
C VAL A 100 19.80 -0.30 15.00
N LEU A 101 20.12 0.80 14.34
CA LEU A 101 21.28 1.63 14.62
C LEU A 101 20.86 2.95 15.29
N GLY A 102 21.75 3.51 16.11
CA GLY A 102 21.58 4.84 16.67
C GLY A 102 20.36 5.03 17.57
N GLY A 103 20.09 4.08 18.49
CA GLY A 103 18.98 4.21 19.46
C GLY A 103 17.58 4.16 18.83
N GLY A 104 17.42 3.48 17.71
CA GLY A 104 16.13 3.36 16.99
C GLY A 104 15.98 4.32 15.80
N ALA A 105 16.97 5.17 15.55
CA ALA A 105 16.86 6.20 14.50
C ALA A 105 16.99 5.65 13.08
N LYS A 106 17.65 4.49 12.88
CA LYS A 106 17.90 3.92 11.56
C LYS A 106 17.78 2.39 11.59
N ILE A 107 16.97 1.84 10.70
CA ILE A 107 16.80 0.40 10.51
C ILE A 107 17.52 0.01 9.23
N VAL A 108 18.41 -0.98 9.30
CA VAL A 108 19.19 -1.45 8.14
C VAL A 108 19.18 -2.96 8.04
N ALA A 109 19.20 -3.47 6.80
CA ALA A 109 19.53 -4.85 6.50
C ALA A 109 20.82 -4.88 5.66
N LYS A 110 21.66 -5.91 5.87
CA LYS A 110 22.89 -6.04 5.10
C LYS A 110 22.62 -6.85 3.84
N ASP A 111 22.96 -6.34 2.68
CA ASP A 111 22.92 -7.12 1.45
C ASP A 111 24.13 -8.05 1.36
N GLU A 112 23.89 -9.37 1.37
CA GLU A 112 24.97 -10.36 1.31
C GLU A 112 25.69 -10.39 -0.05
N GLY A 113 25.05 -9.91 -1.10
CA GLY A 113 25.61 -9.91 -2.46
C GLY A 113 26.54 -8.74 -2.76
N SER A 114 26.26 -7.56 -2.20
CA SER A 114 27.08 -6.34 -2.36
C SER A 114 27.79 -5.94 -1.07
N GLY A 115 27.39 -6.49 0.08
CA GLY A 115 27.89 -6.06 1.39
C GLY A 115 27.35 -4.70 1.83
N GLU A 116 26.52 -4.04 1.02
CA GLU A 116 25.97 -2.72 1.28
C GLU A 116 24.82 -2.79 2.28
N GLU A 117 24.69 -1.74 3.09
CA GLU A 117 23.59 -1.57 4.02
C GLU A 117 22.38 -0.97 3.31
N VAL A 118 21.25 -1.68 3.31
CA VAL A 118 19.97 -1.19 2.79
C VAL A 118 19.18 -0.56 3.95
N GLU A 119 18.93 0.73 3.87
CA GLU A 119 18.10 1.44 4.83
C GLU A 119 16.62 1.08 4.64
N LEU A 120 15.95 0.78 5.76
CA LEU A 120 14.56 0.30 5.78
C LEU A 120 13.65 1.29 6.48
N MET A 121 12.39 1.36 6.00
CA MET A 121 11.29 2.10 6.61
C MET A 121 10.25 1.14 7.18
N PRO A 122 9.82 1.31 8.45
CA PRO A 122 8.76 0.50 9.03
C PRO A 122 7.43 0.78 8.32
N THR A 123 6.67 -0.26 8.04
CA THR A 123 5.39 -0.14 7.32
C THR A 123 4.18 -0.04 8.24
N GLY A 124 4.34 -0.36 9.53
CA GLY A 124 3.25 -0.41 10.50
C GLY A 124 2.40 -1.69 10.44
N THR A 125 2.86 -2.75 9.77
CA THR A 125 2.21 -4.06 9.77
C THR A 125 3.21 -5.19 9.87
N SER A 126 2.89 -6.21 10.67
CA SER A 126 3.69 -7.44 10.80
C SER A 126 3.67 -8.33 9.56
N GLY A 127 2.73 -8.11 8.66
CA GLY A 127 2.63 -8.89 7.42
C GLY A 127 3.75 -8.61 6.44
N VAL A 128 4.23 -7.37 6.40
CA VAL A 128 5.35 -6.84 5.61
C VAL A 128 5.98 -5.74 6.47
N PRO A 129 6.88 -6.06 7.39
CA PRO A 129 7.31 -5.12 8.43
C PRO A 129 8.10 -3.93 7.89
N HIS A 130 8.84 -4.11 6.80
CA HIS A 130 9.75 -3.09 6.30
C HIS A 130 9.64 -2.89 4.78
N PHE A 131 9.91 -1.66 4.33
CA PHE A 131 10.17 -1.30 2.94
C PHE A 131 11.56 -0.70 2.80
N PRO A 132 12.33 -1.04 1.74
CA PRO A 132 13.61 -0.42 1.49
C PRO A 132 13.43 1.07 1.12
N LYS A 133 14.31 1.95 1.61
CA LYS A 133 14.33 3.36 1.20
C LYS A 133 14.75 3.53 -0.26
N THR A 134 15.60 2.64 -0.74
CA THR A 134 16.10 2.65 -2.13
C THR A 134 15.83 1.29 -2.77
N ILE A 135 15.35 1.32 -4.01
CA ILE A 135 15.17 0.13 -4.85
C ILE A 135 15.85 0.33 -6.20
N PHE A 136 16.28 -0.77 -6.80
CA PHE A 136 16.84 -0.80 -8.15
C PHE A 136 15.88 -1.53 -9.09
N VAL A 137 15.41 -0.84 -10.12
CA VAL A 137 14.41 -1.37 -11.05
C VAL A 137 15.02 -1.51 -12.43
N PRO A 138 14.83 -2.65 -13.11
CA PRO A 138 15.35 -2.82 -14.47
C PRO A 138 14.81 -1.76 -15.44
N SER A 139 15.69 -1.28 -16.30
CA SER A 139 15.36 -0.44 -17.45
C SER A 139 15.38 -1.29 -18.74
N PRO A 140 14.69 -0.86 -19.81
CA PRO A 140 14.65 -1.59 -21.10
C PRO A 140 16.02 -1.83 -21.72
N ASP A 141 17.02 -1.01 -21.41
CA ASP A 141 18.41 -1.14 -21.84
C ASP A 141 19.24 -2.13 -21.01
N GLY A 142 18.62 -2.81 -20.03
CA GLY A 142 19.27 -3.78 -19.16
C GLY A 142 20.00 -3.17 -17.95
N GLN A 143 20.05 -1.84 -17.85
CA GLN A 143 20.60 -1.16 -16.68
C GLN A 143 19.61 -1.18 -15.53
N LYS A 144 20.10 -0.90 -14.32
CA LYS A 144 19.26 -0.74 -13.14
C LYS A 144 19.17 0.73 -12.79
N GLU A 145 17.96 1.27 -12.78
CA GLU A 145 17.68 2.63 -12.34
C GLU A 145 17.43 2.66 -10.83
N GLU A 146 18.02 3.62 -10.14
CA GLU A 146 17.83 3.85 -8.70
C GLU A 146 16.58 4.66 -8.44
N TYR A 147 15.74 4.18 -7.52
CA TYR A 147 14.52 4.84 -7.09
C TYR A 147 14.51 5.01 -5.57
N GLN A 148 14.13 6.18 -5.09
CA GLN A 148 14.03 6.51 -3.67
C GLN A 148 12.58 6.58 -3.20
N LEU A 149 12.31 6.02 -2.03
CA LEU A 149 10.99 6.03 -1.42
C LEU A 149 10.58 7.44 -1.03
N LEU A 150 9.49 7.92 -1.61
CA LEU A 150 8.89 9.20 -1.24
C LEU A 150 7.96 9.04 -0.04
N GLY A 151 7.20 7.94 0.01
CA GLY A 151 6.32 7.63 1.13
C GLY A 151 5.56 6.33 0.90
N LEU A 152 5.00 5.79 1.97
CA LEU A 152 4.30 4.51 1.97
C LEU A 152 3.06 4.51 2.87
N GLY A 153 2.25 3.47 2.74
CA GLY A 153 1.14 3.20 3.64
C GLY A 153 0.45 1.88 3.33
N ILE A 154 -0.53 1.54 4.15
CA ILE A 154 -1.27 0.29 4.03
C ILE A 154 -2.60 0.56 3.32
N ARG A 155 -2.95 -0.27 2.33
CA ARG A 155 -4.29 -0.30 1.80
C ARG A 155 -5.17 -1.20 2.65
N THR A 156 -6.25 -0.64 3.14
CA THR A 156 -7.30 -1.37 3.83
C THR A 156 -8.60 -1.38 3.01
N VAL A 157 -9.41 -2.40 3.21
CA VAL A 157 -10.73 -2.52 2.59
C VAL A 157 -11.78 -2.88 3.64
N SER A 158 -13.02 -2.52 3.38
CA SER A 158 -14.18 -2.69 4.26
C SER A 158 -14.11 -1.86 5.56
N PHE A 159 -15.23 -1.80 6.27
CA PHE A 159 -15.33 -1.16 7.59
C PHE A 159 -14.50 -1.87 8.69
N LEU A 160 -14.06 -3.11 8.43
CA LEU A 160 -13.21 -3.88 9.32
C LEU A 160 -11.72 -3.57 9.17
N ASN A 161 -11.35 -2.59 8.35
CA ASN A 161 -9.96 -2.20 8.07
C ASN A 161 -9.06 -3.38 7.70
N ILE A 162 -9.57 -4.31 6.89
CA ILE A 162 -8.80 -5.48 6.44
C ILE A 162 -7.63 -5.02 5.59
N GLN A 163 -6.42 -5.25 6.06
CA GLN A 163 -5.20 -4.95 5.33
C GLN A 163 -5.05 -5.87 4.11
N VAL A 164 -4.79 -5.28 2.94
CA VAL A 164 -4.64 -6.00 1.67
C VAL A 164 -3.19 -6.04 1.24
N TYR A 165 -2.55 -4.87 1.18
CA TYR A 165 -1.15 -4.72 0.81
C TYR A 165 -0.54 -3.45 1.40
N VAL A 166 0.78 -3.44 1.50
CA VAL A 166 1.57 -2.22 1.67
C VAL A 166 1.87 -1.65 0.30
N VAL A 167 1.82 -0.34 0.17
CA VAL A 167 2.12 0.38 -1.07
C VAL A 167 3.04 1.56 -0.78
N GLY A 168 4.10 1.71 -1.57
CA GLY A 168 5.02 2.84 -1.51
C GLY A 168 5.24 3.46 -2.89
N LEU A 169 5.32 4.78 -2.93
CA LEU A 169 5.70 5.52 -4.12
C LEU A 169 7.20 5.79 -4.08
N TYR A 170 7.87 5.37 -5.14
CA TYR A 170 9.28 5.62 -5.36
C TYR A 170 9.47 6.56 -6.54
N VAL A 171 10.41 7.45 -6.44
CA VAL A 171 10.79 8.41 -7.50
C VAL A 171 12.20 8.10 -7.92
N GLN A 172 12.46 8.06 -9.24
CA GLN A 172 13.81 7.90 -9.77
C GLN A 172 14.70 9.02 -9.23
N LYS A 173 15.92 8.69 -8.87
CA LYS A 173 16.86 9.62 -8.24
C LYS A 173 17.03 10.91 -9.04
N ASP A 174 17.22 10.78 -10.35
CA ASP A 174 17.39 11.91 -11.25
C ASP A 174 16.10 12.73 -11.44
N SER A 175 14.93 12.13 -11.16
CA SER A 175 13.62 12.79 -11.23
C SER A 175 13.27 13.61 -9.96
N LEU A 176 13.99 13.42 -8.86
CA LEU A 176 13.67 14.10 -7.58
C LEU A 176 13.77 15.61 -7.68
N ALA A 177 14.81 16.13 -8.34
CA ALA A 177 15.00 17.56 -8.53
C ALA A 177 13.88 18.18 -9.38
N ALA A 178 13.46 17.48 -10.44
CA ALA A 178 12.35 17.92 -11.29
C ALA A 178 11.03 17.93 -10.53
N LEU A 179 10.72 16.86 -9.76
CA LEU A 179 9.54 16.80 -8.89
C LEU A 179 9.51 17.95 -7.88
N GLN A 180 10.64 18.20 -7.21
CA GLN A 180 10.78 19.30 -6.25
C GLN A 180 10.52 20.65 -6.92
N ALA A 181 11.16 20.91 -8.06
CA ALA A 181 11.00 22.15 -8.81
C ALA A 181 9.55 22.38 -9.25
N ASP A 182 8.88 21.34 -9.72
CA ASP A 182 7.48 21.41 -10.13
C ASP A 182 6.55 21.74 -8.97
N LEU A 183 6.76 21.13 -7.81
CA LEU A 183 5.95 21.39 -6.60
C LEU A 183 6.19 22.80 -6.05
N VAL A 184 7.44 23.26 -6.01
CA VAL A 184 7.79 24.61 -5.56
C VAL A 184 7.16 25.66 -6.50
N LYS A 185 7.33 25.50 -7.81
CA LYS A 185 6.80 26.42 -8.81
C LYS A 185 5.27 26.41 -8.87
N HIS A 186 4.62 25.32 -8.51
CA HIS A 186 3.16 25.26 -8.41
C HIS A 186 2.63 26.23 -7.36
N VAL A 187 3.32 26.37 -6.23
CA VAL A 187 2.93 27.29 -5.13
C VAL A 187 3.43 28.71 -5.40
N ASN A 188 4.70 28.83 -5.78
CA ASN A 188 5.32 30.12 -6.06
C ASN A 188 6.26 30.01 -7.29
N PRO A 189 5.81 30.50 -8.47
CA PRO A 189 6.55 30.36 -9.72
C PRO A 189 7.95 31.00 -9.72
N LEU A 190 8.22 31.93 -8.82
CA LEU A 190 9.50 32.65 -8.72
C LEU A 190 10.42 32.08 -7.62
N ALA A 191 9.92 31.17 -6.78
CA ALA A 191 10.67 30.65 -5.65
C ALA A 191 11.62 29.50 -6.06
N SER A 192 12.77 29.43 -5.37
CA SER A 192 13.66 28.27 -5.37
C SER A 192 13.48 27.37 -4.16
N ALA A 193 12.78 27.84 -3.13
CA ALA A 193 12.37 27.08 -1.94
C ALA A 193 11.10 27.71 -1.36
N LEU A 194 10.32 26.91 -0.63
CA LEU A 194 9.10 27.37 0.01
C LEU A 194 9.35 27.86 1.43
N ILE A 195 8.73 28.98 1.80
CA ILE A 195 8.64 29.44 3.19
C ILE A 195 7.60 28.60 3.97
N PRO A 196 7.61 28.61 5.32
CA PRO A 196 6.71 27.78 6.13
C PRO A 196 5.23 27.88 5.73
N GLY A 197 4.67 29.06 5.53
CA GLY A 197 3.27 29.23 5.11
C GLY A 197 2.95 28.70 3.71
N GLU A 198 3.90 28.73 2.78
CA GLU A 198 3.76 28.15 1.44
C GLU A 198 3.82 26.60 1.51
N LYS A 199 4.66 26.03 2.37
CA LYS A 199 4.71 24.58 2.63
C LYS A 199 3.38 24.07 3.18
N GLU A 200 2.80 24.78 4.16
CA GLU A 200 1.48 24.43 4.70
C GLU A 200 0.38 24.51 3.62
N SER A 201 0.45 25.52 2.75
CA SER A 201 -0.47 25.65 1.61
C SER A 201 -0.32 24.49 0.63
N LEU A 202 0.91 24.08 0.31
CA LEU A 202 1.18 22.89 -0.53
C LEU A 202 0.66 21.61 0.12
N ARG A 203 0.94 21.41 1.41
CA ARG A 203 0.45 20.26 2.18
C ARG A 203 -1.06 20.19 2.16
N ALA A 204 -1.74 21.28 2.45
CA ALA A 204 -3.19 21.36 2.42
C ALA A 204 -3.75 21.08 1.01
N GLY A 205 -3.12 21.62 -0.05
CA GLY A 205 -3.49 21.37 -1.44
C GLY A 205 -3.35 19.92 -1.86
N LEU A 206 -2.26 19.25 -1.47
CA LEU A 206 -2.01 17.83 -1.78
C LEU A 206 -2.98 16.88 -1.05
N LEU A 207 -3.52 17.28 0.09
CA LEU A 207 -4.52 16.52 0.84
C LEU A 207 -5.97 16.89 0.49
N ASP A 208 -6.19 18.04 -0.13
CA ASP A 208 -7.50 18.46 -0.59
C ASP A 208 -8.01 17.59 -1.74
N ALA A 209 -9.31 17.38 -1.82
CA ALA A 209 -9.90 16.49 -2.80
C ALA A 209 -9.83 17.00 -4.26
N GLU A 210 -9.95 18.31 -4.46
CA GLU A 210 -9.97 18.90 -5.80
C GLU A 210 -8.60 19.42 -6.21
N LYS A 211 -7.95 20.16 -5.33
CA LYS A 211 -6.60 20.72 -5.58
C LYS A 211 -5.57 19.62 -5.82
N SER A 212 -5.60 18.53 -5.04
CA SER A 212 -4.69 17.41 -5.26
C SER A 212 -4.83 16.80 -6.65
N TYR A 213 -6.07 16.74 -7.16
CA TYR A 213 -6.31 16.26 -8.52
C TYR A 213 -5.66 17.18 -9.56
N GLU A 214 -5.82 18.48 -9.44
CA GLU A 214 -5.26 19.47 -10.36
C GLU A 214 -3.72 19.44 -10.34
N ILE A 215 -3.14 19.41 -9.15
CA ILE A 215 -1.67 19.35 -8.97
C ILE A 215 -1.12 18.12 -9.67
N TRP A 216 -1.60 16.92 -9.29
CA TRP A 216 -1.06 15.66 -9.80
C TRP A 216 -1.40 15.42 -11.27
N ASP A 217 -2.61 15.74 -11.74
CA ASP A 217 -3.01 15.60 -13.14
C ASP A 217 -2.13 16.45 -14.06
N THR A 218 -1.85 17.69 -13.65
CA THR A 218 -0.97 18.61 -14.39
C THR A 218 0.47 18.06 -14.47
N MET A 219 1.01 17.57 -13.36
CA MET A 219 2.37 17.03 -13.32
C MET A 219 2.50 15.72 -14.12
N LEU A 220 1.51 14.83 -14.01
CA LEU A 220 1.53 13.54 -14.68
C LEU A 220 1.22 13.64 -16.19
N LYS A 221 0.62 14.72 -16.69
CA LYS A 221 0.37 14.98 -18.11
C LYS A 221 1.58 15.50 -18.88
N LYS A 222 2.62 15.95 -18.20
CA LYS A 222 3.82 16.46 -18.86
C LYS A 222 4.47 15.34 -19.69
N LYS A 223 4.51 15.52 -21.02
CA LYS A 223 5.18 14.59 -21.94
C LYS A 223 6.66 14.92 -22.05
N GLY A 224 7.48 13.89 -22.28
CA GLY A 224 8.93 14.04 -22.31
C GLY A 224 9.47 14.49 -20.95
N GLY A 225 8.66 14.25 -19.88
CA GLY A 225 8.97 14.68 -18.54
C GLY A 225 10.03 13.81 -17.89
N GLU A 226 10.80 14.45 -17.03
CA GLU A 226 11.85 13.80 -16.26
C GLU A 226 11.28 12.98 -15.09
N LEU A 227 9.92 13.01 -14.86
CA LEU A 227 9.29 12.36 -13.72
C LEU A 227 9.05 10.87 -13.98
N LYS A 228 9.99 10.04 -13.57
CA LYS A 228 9.87 8.58 -13.56
C LYS A 228 9.57 8.10 -12.14
N THR A 229 8.58 7.24 -12.00
CA THR A 229 8.09 6.80 -10.68
C THR A 229 7.69 5.33 -10.69
N VAL A 230 7.72 4.71 -9.51
CA VAL A 230 7.32 3.31 -9.32
C VAL A 230 6.42 3.18 -8.10
N TRP A 231 5.28 2.55 -8.25
CA TRP A 231 4.53 1.99 -7.13
C TRP A 231 5.07 0.60 -6.81
N ARG A 232 5.57 0.41 -5.61
CA ARG A 232 5.91 -0.89 -5.05
C ARG A 232 4.76 -1.37 -4.17
N ILE A 233 4.19 -2.52 -4.51
CA ILE A 233 3.00 -3.08 -3.88
C ILE A 233 3.32 -4.47 -3.38
N VAL A 234 3.15 -4.70 -2.07
CA VAL A 234 3.48 -5.97 -1.42
C VAL A 234 2.26 -6.49 -0.66
N PRO A 235 1.64 -7.59 -1.10
CA PRO A 235 0.50 -8.19 -0.41
C PRO A 235 0.86 -8.63 1.02
N VAL A 236 0.02 -8.28 2.00
CA VAL A 236 0.18 -8.72 3.40
C VAL A 236 -0.49 -10.08 3.65
N ARG A 237 -1.19 -10.61 2.65
CA ARG A 237 -1.84 -11.91 2.62
C ARG A 237 -1.85 -12.47 1.21
N ASN A 238 -1.99 -13.79 1.08
CA ASN A 238 -2.12 -14.40 -0.23
C ASN A 238 -3.33 -13.83 -0.97
N THR A 239 -3.11 -13.41 -2.20
CA THR A 239 -4.12 -12.90 -3.13
C THR A 239 -3.86 -13.47 -4.53
N ASP A 240 -4.56 -12.97 -5.53
CA ASP A 240 -4.31 -13.27 -6.93
C ASP A 240 -4.27 -11.98 -7.76
N PHE A 241 -3.68 -12.07 -8.94
CA PHE A 241 -3.52 -10.94 -9.83
C PHE A 241 -4.85 -10.39 -10.35
N GLN A 242 -5.88 -11.21 -10.42
CA GLN A 242 -7.21 -10.76 -10.85
C GLN A 242 -7.80 -9.80 -9.81
N HIS A 243 -7.68 -10.12 -8.51
CA HIS A 243 -8.14 -9.23 -7.44
C HIS A 243 -7.39 -7.89 -7.43
N LEU A 244 -6.06 -7.90 -7.62
CA LEU A 244 -5.26 -6.68 -7.71
C LEU A 244 -5.68 -5.84 -8.92
N ARG A 245 -5.72 -6.46 -10.12
CA ARG A 245 -6.20 -5.84 -11.35
C ARG A 245 -7.58 -5.21 -11.18
N ASP A 246 -8.54 -5.97 -10.64
CA ASP A 246 -9.91 -5.50 -10.48
C ASP A 246 -10.00 -4.32 -9.51
N GLY A 247 -9.10 -4.27 -8.53
CA GLY A 247 -8.92 -3.11 -7.65
C GLY A 247 -8.53 -1.85 -8.43
N TRP A 248 -7.53 -1.94 -9.30
CA TRP A 248 -7.08 -0.83 -10.15
C TRP A 248 -8.12 -0.47 -11.21
N VAL A 249 -8.72 -1.45 -11.87
CA VAL A 249 -9.78 -1.22 -12.87
C VAL A 249 -10.95 -0.45 -12.25
N ARG A 250 -11.41 -0.82 -11.05
CA ARG A 250 -12.46 -0.05 -10.34
C ARG A 250 -12.02 1.38 -10.06
N GLY A 251 -10.77 1.58 -9.64
CA GLY A 251 -10.21 2.92 -9.42
C GLY A 251 -10.18 3.77 -10.68
N ILE A 252 -9.69 3.21 -11.79
CA ILE A 252 -9.67 3.86 -13.12
C ILE A 252 -11.10 4.22 -13.53
N THR A 253 -12.03 3.26 -13.49
CA THR A 253 -13.43 3.48 -13.88
C THR A 253 -14.09 4.59 -13.06
N ALA A 254 -13.88 4.61 -11.74
CA ALA A 254 -14.42 5.67 -10.89
C ALA A 254 -13.87 7.07 -11.27
N LYS A 255 -12.58 7.16 -11.65
CA LYS A 255 -11.97 8.42 -12.08
C LYS A 255 -12.48 8.87 -13.45
N THR A 256 -12.64 7.95 -14.41
CA THR A 256 -13.19 8.27 -15.74
C THR A 256 -14.65 8.70 -15.65
N GLN A 257 -15.47 8.05 -14.84
CA GLN A 257 -16.86 8.48 -14.59
C GLN A 257 -16.92 9.87 -13.96
N ALA A 258 -16.07 10.17 -12.98
CA ALA A 258 -16.02 11.53 -12.39
C ALA A 258 -15.56 12.58 -13.41
N ALA A 259 -14.68 12.24 -14.35
CA ALA A 259 -14.27 13.13 -15.44
C ALA A 259 -15.41 13.34 -16.47
N SER A 260 -16.15 12.28 -16.82
CA SER A 260 -17.31 12.36 -17.71
C SER A 260 -18.41 13.28 -17.14
N LEU A 261 -18.70 13.18 -15.84
CA LEU A 261 -19.63 14.08 -15.16
C LEU A 261 -19.18 15.56 -15.22
N ARG A 262 -17.87 15.82 -15.35
CA ARG A 262 -17.28 17.14 -15.56
C ARG A 262 -17.17 17.52 -17.05
N GLN A 263 -17.85 16.82 -17.94
CA GLN A 263 -17.83 16.99 -19.40
C GLN A 263 -16.44 16.85 -20.04
N LYS A 264 -15.51 16.16 -19.40
CA LYS A 264 -14.21 15.84 -19.96
C LYS A 264 -14.30 14.55 -20.79
N LYS A 265 -14.23 14.66 -22.12
CA LYS A 265 -14.30 13.54 -23.06
C LYS A 265 -12.96 12.78 -23.24
N GLU A 266 -11.98 13.09 -22.44
CA GLU A 266 -10.60 12.57 -22.55
C GLU A 266 -10.50 11.04 -22.52
N PHE A 267 -11.49 10.35 -21.96
CA PHE A 267 -11.48 8.91 -21.74
C PHE A 267 -12.58 8.16 -22.54
N ASP A 268 -13.22 8.84 -23.50
CA ASP A 268 -14.37 8.29 -24.24
C ASP A 268 -13.97 7.75 -25.63
N ASP A 269 -12.67 7.73 -25.96
CA ASP A 269 -12.17 7.29 -27.25
C ASP A 269 -11.84 5.79 -27.29
N GLU A 270 -11.75 5.25 -28.52
CA GLU A 270 -11.46 3.84 -28.77
C GLU A 270 -10.05 3.44 -28.30
N SER A 271 -9.07 4.37 -28.40
CA SER A 271 -7.69 4.09 -27.97
C SER A 271 -7.61 3.84 -26.47
N PHE A 272 -8.33 4.61 -25.65
CA PHE A 272 -8.41 4.36 -24.24
C PHE A 272 -9.13 3.03 -23.91
N ALA A 273 -10.22 2.73 -24.63
CA ALA A 273 -10.91 1.45 -24.47
C ALA A 273 -10.00 0.26 -24.83
N LEU A 274 -9.14 0.39 -25.84
CA LEU A 274 -8.13 -0.60 -26.20
C LEU A 274 -7.09 -0.74 -25.08
N ALA A 275 -6.51 0.36 -24.61
CA ALA A 275 -5.53 0.36 -23.54
C ALA A 275 -6.07 -0.28 -22.25
N MET A 276 -7.35 -0.07 -21.92
CA MET A 276 -8.02 -0.75 -20.81
C MET A 276 -8.14 -2.27 -21.01
N ARG A 277 -8.36 -2.73 -22.23
CA ARG A 277 -8.36 -4.17 -22.56
C ARG A 277 -6.97 -4.77 -22.42
N GLU A 278 -5.95 -4.10 -22.95
CA GLU A 278 -4.55 -4.47 -22.82
C GLU A 278 -4.11 -4.53 -21.36
N PHE A 279 -4.42 -3.52 -20.57
CA PHE A 279 -4.13 -3.50 -19.13
C PHE A 279 -4.74 -4.69 -18.40
N LYS A 280 -6.01 -5.02 -18.69
CA LYS A 280 -6.64 -6.21 -18.10
C LYS A 280 -5.97 -7.51 -18.54
N ALA A 281 -5.53 -7.58 -19.80
CA ALA A 281 -4.90 -8.75 -20.38
C ALA A 281 -3.51 -9.05 -19.78
N LEU A 282 -2.76 -8.02 -19.33
CA LEU A 282 -1.45 -8.21 -18.68
C LEU A 282 -1.52 -9.18 -17.48
N PHE A 283 -2.63 -9.20 -16.78
CA PHE A 283 -2.84 -10.03 -15.59
C PHE A 283 -3.56 -11.36 -15.89
N GLY A 284 -3.92 -11.58 -17.17
CA GLY A 284 -4.59 -12.81 -17.60
C GLY A 284 -3.69 -14.04 -17.41
N GLY A 285 -4.21 -15.07 -16.73
CA GLY A 285 -3.47 -16.32 -16.53
C GLY A 285 -2.27 -16.25 -15.58
N LYS A 286 -1.98 -15.10 -14.95
CA LYS A 286 -0.80 -14.93 -14.08
C LYS A 286 -0.93 -15.62 -12.71
N GLY A 287 -2.12 -16.07 -12.34
CA GLY A 287 -2.33 -16.90 -11.15
C GLY A 287 -2.28 -16.11 -9.84
N ARG A 288 -1.51 -16.62 -8.88
CA ARG A 288 -1.45 -16.12 -7.51
C ARG A 288 -0.40 -15.03 -7.35
N ALA A 289 -0.71 -14.06 -6.47
CA ALA A 289 0.24 -13.11 -5.89
C ALA A 289 0.40 -13.45 -4.41
N PRO A 290 1.44 -14.22 -4.02
CA PRO A 290 1.65 -14.66 -2.65
C PRO A 290 1.88 -13.48 -1.69
N LYS A 291 1.63 -13.70 -0.38
CA LYS A 291 2.08 -12.78 0.66
C LYS A 291 3.58 -12.52 0.53
N GLY A 292 4.00 -11.27 0.56
CA GLY A 292 5.41 -10.87 0.48
C GLY A 292 5.97 -10.82 -0.95
N SER A 293 5.21 -11.21 -1.98
CA SER A 293 5.61 -10.95 -3.37
C SER A 293 5.57 -9.46 -3.69
N VAL A 294 6.30 -9.02 -4.70
CA VAL A 294 6.40 -7.60 -5.07
C VAL A 294 5.83 -7.38 -6.46
N VAL A 295 4.87 -6.49 -6.57
CA VAL A 295 4.39 -5.95 -7.84
C VAL A 295 4.91 -4.53 -7.97
N LEU A 296 5.62 -4.25 -9.09
CA LEU A 296 6.07 -2.92 -9.42
C LEU A 296 5.24 -2.39 -10.60
N LEU A 297 4.61 -1.26 -10.40
CA LEU A 297 3.99 -0.48 -11.46
C LEU A 297 4.94 0.67 -11.78
N LYS A 298 5.73 0.54 -12.85
CA LYS A 298 6.72 1.53 -13.27
C LYS A 298 6.11 2.46 -14.31
N ARG A 299 6.16 3.76 -14.04
CA ARG A 299 5.78 4.81 -14.98
C ARG A 299 7.04 5.50 -15.48
N ASP A 300 7.24 5.50 -16.79
CA ASP A 300 8.35 6.19 -17.44
C ASP A 300 8.05 7.70 -17.67
N GLY A 301 9.01 8.41 -18.24
CA GLY A 301 8.90 9.84 -18.53
C GLY A 301 7.80 10.19 -19.55
N ASP A 302 7.43 9.25 -20.43
CA ASP A 302 6.34 9.41 -21.39
C ASP A 302 4.97 9.03 -20.81
N GLY A 303 4.94 8.52 -19.57
CA GLY A 303 3.74 8.06 -18.91
C GLY A 303 3.34 6.63 -19.22
N LYS A 304 4.16 5.85 -19.93
CA LYS A 304 3.89 4.44 -20.19
C LYS A 304 3.98 3.64 -18.90
N LEU A 305 3.12 2.64 -18.78
CA LEU A 305 3.07 1.75 -17.61
C LEU A 305 3.74 0.42 -17.94
N ASN A 306 4.84 0.10 -17.27
CA ASN A 306 5.40 -1.25 -17.24
C ASN A 306 5.04 -1.95 -15.93
N VAL A 307 4.60 -3.21 -16.02
CA VAL A 307 4.21 -4.02 -14.86
C VAL A 307 5.23 -5.12 -14.67
N LEU A 308 5.92 -5.08 -13.53
CA LEU A 308 6.95 -6.04 -13.16
C LEU A 308 6.53 -6.81 -11.90
N PHE A 309 6.99 -8.04 -11.78
CA PHE A 309 6.68 -8.91 -10.65
C PHE A 309 7.91 -9.65 -10.16
N GLN A 310 8.03 -9.78 -8.84
CA GLN A 310 8.99 -10.63 -8.15
C GLN A 310 8.21 -11.55 -7.20
N GLU A 311 8.41 -12.86 -7.32
CA GLU A 311 7.66 -13.84 -6.54
C GLU A 311 7.95 -13.71 -5.04
N LYS A 312 9.18 -13.36 -4.69
CA LYS A 312 9.61 -13.08 -3.33
C LYS A 312 10.47 -11.82 -3.32
N ASP A 313 10.34 -11.02 -2.29
CA ASP A 313 11.17 -9.82 -2.10
C ASP A 313 12.66 -10.22 -2.09
N GLY A 314 13.49 -9.48 -2.82
CA GLY A 314 14.92 -9.72 -2.97
C GLY A 314 15.31 -10.82 -3.96
N GLN A 315 14.38 -11.53 -4.58
CA GLN A 315 14.73 -12.39 -5.71
C GLN A 315 15.29 -11.55 -6.86
N ARG A 316 16.38 -12.05 -7.46
CA ARG A 316 17.02 -11.38 -8.60
C ARG A 316 16.18 -11.44 -9.87
N GLU A 317 15.30 -12.43 -9.96
CA GLU A 317 14.45 -12.64 -11.13
C GLU A 317 13.22 -11.73 -11.07
N VAL A 318 13.15 -10.83 -12.03
CA VAL A 318 12.01 -9.93 -12.24
C VAL A 318 11.27 -10.41 -13.49
N ILE A 319 10.01 -10.77 -13.32
CA ILE A 319 9.12 -11.17 -14.41
C ILE A 319 8.45 -9.92 -14.98
N ASP A 320 8.67 -9.65 -16.25
CA ASP A 320 7.98 -8.56 -16.96
C ASP A 320 6.63 -9.05 -17.49
N PHE A 321 5.54 -8.40 -17.06
CA PHE A 321 4.20 -8.71 -17.54
C PHE A 321 3.88 -7.97 -18.84
N GLY A 322 4.59 -6.89 -19.13
CA GLY A 322 4.44 -6.07 -20.33
C GLY A 322 4.20 -4.59 -20.05
N VAL A 323 4.07 -3.84 -21.14
CA VAL A 323 3.96 -2.38 -21.14
C VAL A 323 2.64 -1.93 -21.76
N ILE A 324 1.99 -0.96 -21.13
CA ILE A 324 0.84 -0.22 -21.70
C ILE A 324 1.33 1.14 -22.17
N GLY A 325 1.16 1.40 -23.47
CA GLY A 325 1.65 2.61 -24.12
C GLY A 325 0.81 3.87 -23.85
N ASP A 326 -0.47 3.71 -23.53
CA ASP A 326 -1.38 4.82 -23.23
C ASP A 326 -1.12 5.37 -21.82
N GLU A 327 -0.59 6.58 -21.76
CA GLU A 327 -0.22 7.25 -20.49
C GLU A 327 -1.41 7.43 -19.53
N ARG A 328 -2.63 7.48 -20.05
CA ARG A 328 -3.84 7.67 -19.26
C ARG A 328 -4.08 6.55 -18.28
N ILE A 329 -3.63 5.32 -18.57
CA ILE A 329 -3.74 4.16 -17.67
C ILE A 329 -2.87 4.39 -16.43
N ALA A 330 -1.58 4.70 -16.61
CA ALA A 330 -0.69 5.01 -15.50
C ALA A 330 -1.20 6.22 -14.71
N ARG A 331 -1.52 7.31 -15.40
CA ARG A 331 -2.00 8.54 -14.78
C ARG A 331 -3.22 8.31 -13.89
N LEU A 332 -4.22 7.57 -14.36
CA LEU A 332 -5.42 7.28 -13.57
C LEU A 332 -5.13 6.37 -12.37
N ILE A 333 -4.18 5.43 -12.47
CA ILE A 333 -3.72 4.63 -11.33
C ILE A 333 -3.05 5.54 -10.30
N TRP A 334 -2.12 6.42 -10.71
CA TRP A 334 -1.44 7.37 -9.81
C TRP A 334 -2.43 8.29 -9.12
N LEU A 335 -3.35 8.89 -9.87
CA LEU A 335 -4.43 9.70 -9.31
C LEU A 335 -5.34 8.90 -8.36
N GLY A 336 -5.46 7.59 -8.56
CA GLY A 336 -6.17 6.68 -7.67
C GLY A 336 -5.56 6.57 -6.27
N TYR A 337 -4.26 6.79 -6.12
CA TYR A 337 -3.56 6.79 -4.83
C TYR A 337 -3.29 8.19 -4.29
N LEU A 338 -3.07 9.18 -5.15
CA LEU A 338 -2.56 10.50 -4.78
C LEU A 338 -3.64 11.57 -4.65
N ALA A 339 -4.77 11.43 -5.34
CA ALA A 339 -5.68 12.55 -5.56
C ALA A 339 -7.16 12.21 -5.42
N GLY A 340 -7.94 13.21 -5.01
CA GLY A 340 -9.39 13.15 -4.94
C GLY A 340 -9.93 12.70 -3.58
N LYS A 341 -11.27 12.66 -3.47
CA LYS A 341 -11.98 12.37 -2.22
C LYS A 341 -11.73 10.93 -1.72
N ASN A 342 -11.72 9.97 -2.66
CA ASN A 342 -11.59 8.54 -2.34
C ASN A 342 -10.31 8.02 -2.98
N VAL A 343 -9.24 7.93 -2.21
CA VAL A 343 -7.97 7.35 -2.63
C VAL A 343 -7.87 5.87 -2.25
N SER A 344 -7.04 5.14 -2.96
CA SER A 344 -6.84 3.71 -2.71
C SER A 344 -6.23 3.41 -1.34
N SER A 345 -5.41 4.32 -0.81
CA SER A 345 -4.82 4.24 0.53
C SER A 345 -4.58 5.65 1.07
N GLU A 346 -5.36 6.05 2.06
CA GLU A 346 -5.19 7.35 2.72
C GLU A 346 -3.88 7.42 3.50
N GLY A 347 -3.45 6.29 4.10
CA GLY A 347 -2.16 6.21 4.77
C GLY A 347 -0.99 6.46 3.80
N ALA A 348 -1.04 5.88 2.59
CA ALA A 348 -0.02 6.11 1.58
C ALA A 348 -0.02 7.56 1.09
N ARG A 349 -1.21 8.16 0.83
CA ARG A 349 -1.30 9.58 0.46
C ARG A 349 -0.65 10.48 1.49
N LYS A 350 -0.96 10.29 2.77
CA LYS A 350 -0.36 11.07 3.87
C LYS A 350 1.14 10.88 3.95
N GLY A 351 1.61 9.63 3.96
CA GLY A 351 3.05 9.34 4.00
C GLY A 351 3.82 9.93 2.81
N ILE A 352 3.21 9.95 1.61
CA ILE A 352 3.81 10.58 0.43
C ILE A 352 3.84 12.11 0.59
N VAL A 353 2.77 12.71 1.10
CA VAL A 353 2.76 14.16 1.37
C VAL A 353 3.81 14.52 2.43
N ASP A 354 4.00 13.71 3.47
CA ASP A 354 5.07 13.93 4.46
C ASP A 354 6.45 13.88 3.79
N GLY A 355 6.72 12.89 2.94
CA GLY A 355 7.97 12.82 2.18
C GLY A 355 8.16 13.97 1.18
N ILE A 356 7.08 14.47 0.58
CA ILE A 356 7.14 15.70 -0.24
C ILE A 356 7.52 16.90 0.62
N MET A 357 7.01 17.03 1.83
CA MET A 357 7.38 18.15 2.72
C MET A 357 8.87 18.08 3.05
N GLU A 358 9.43 16.92 3.33
CA GLU A 358 10.88 16.74 3.53
C GLU A 358 11.68 17.07 2.27
N LEU A 359 11.15 16.72 1.08
CA LEU A 359 11.79 17.01 -0.20
C LEU A 359 11.88 18.52 -0.48
N VAL A 360 10.78 19.27 -0.25
CA VAL A 360 10.70 20.72 -0.55
C VAL A 360 11.33 21.60 0.54
N GLU A 361 11.74 21.02 1.68
CA GLU A 361 12.51 21.74 2.71
C GLU A 361 13.93 22.09 2.26
N ARG A 362 14.47 21.33 1.33
CA ARG A 362 15.83 21.56 0.81
C ARG A 362 15.78 22.53 -0.38
N PRO A 363 16.81 23.35 -0.60
CA PRO A 363 16.90 24.14 -1.84
C PRO A 363 16.92 23.22 -3.07
N ILE A 364 16.31 23.67 -4.18
CA ILE A 364 16.35 22.94 -5.45
C ILE A 364 17.81 22.73 -5.86
N GLY A 365 18.15 21.50 -6.29
CA GLY A 365 19.52 21.12 -6.69
C GLY A 365 20.42 20.63 -5.54
N SER A 366 20.01 20.73 -4.27
CA SER A 366 20.82 20.24 -3.14
C SER A 366 20.82 18.70 -3.00
N ILE A 367 19.99 18.00 -3.78
CA ILE A 367 19.83 16.53 -3.72
C ILE A 367 21.01 15.82 -4.40
N GLU A 368 21.66 16.46 -5.37
CA GLU A 368 22.77 15.89 -6.13
C GLU A 368 24.11 15.83 -5.36
N THR A 369 24.25 16.57 -4.26
CA THR A 369 25.53 16.75 -3.56
C THR A 369 25.84 15.72 -2.47
N LYS A 370 25.02 14.69 -2.27
CA LYS A 370 25.28 13.63 -1.26
C LYS A 370 25.80 12.31 -1.86
N VAL A 371 26.56 12.37 -2.93
CA VAL A 371 27.29 11.21 -3.46
C VAL A 371 28.78 11.55 -3.48
N SER A 372 29.43 11.32 -2.36
CA SER A 372 30.88 11.11 -2.25
C SER A 372 31.09 10.17 -1.09
#